data_95b42829d7d7fb8d54600aa5d45ab045
#
_entry.id   95b42829d7d7fb8d54600aa5d45ab045
#
_cell.length_a   1.000
_cell.length_b   1.000
_cell.length_c   1.000
_cell.angle_alpha   90.00
_cell.angle_beta   90.00
_cell.angle_gamma   90.00
#
_symmetry.space_group_name_H-M   'P 1'
#
loop_
_entity.id
_entity.type
_entity.pdbx_description
1 polymer ?
#
loop_
_entity_poly.entity_id
_entity_poly.type
_entity_poly.pdbx_seq_one_letter_code
_entity_poly.pdbx_strand_id
1 'polypeptide(L)'
;MTDHLLPAWSEPFAGEGRDRLARPGHLSALDRDWAWGASTGAGVTVAIIDSGLETSHPAVAGRVVESVAVELVDGEPRIVADESGDLFGHGTACGGVIVGLAPDVELVSIRVLGADLRGKGAAFAAGLEWAIERGVNVANLSLSSKSDALFATFHELADQAYFRNVALVSAANNVAGASYPSLFASVLSVAAHAVPEPRVYFYNPTPPVEWGAWGVDVPIAWKDGGSTVATGNSFAAPHMAGLAALVLAKRPGITPFELKAILAAVADNPREIIGSR
;
A
#
# COMPACT_ATOMS: atom_id res chain seq x y z
N MET A 1 29.29 6.59 -42.95
CA MET A 1 28.65 5.87 -41.83
C MET A 1 27.41 6.66 -41.52
N THR A 2 26.24 6.14 -41.93
CA THR A 2 24.95 6.75 -41.64
C THR A 2 24.71 6.68 -40.14
N ASP A 3 24.70 7.84 -39.50
CA ASP A 3 24.22 7.98 -38.14
C ASP A 3 22.75 7.52 -38.12
N HIS A 4 22.51 6.27 -37.78
CA HIS A 4 21.17 5.78 -37.54
C HIS A 4 20.73 6.41 -36.23
N LEU A 5 19.95 7.49 -36.33
CA LEU A 5 19.26 8.07 -35.18
C LEU A 5 18.47 6.95 -34.50
N LEU A 6 18.85 6.62 -33.27
CA LEU A 6 18.11 5.68 -32.46
C LEU A 6 16.67 6.19 -32.27
N PRO A 7 15.66 5.30 -32.31
CA PRO A 7 14.32 5.69 -31.93
C PRO A 7 14.29 6.29 -30.52
N ALA A 8 13.33 7.13 -30.22
CA ALA A 8 13.12 7.67 -28.87
C ALA A 8 13.15 6.55 -27.84
N TRP A 9 13.76 6.79 -26.65
CA TRP A 9 13.88 5.86 -25.55
C TRP A 9 14.86 4.67 -25.74
N SER A 10 15.56 4.58 -26.87
CA SER A 10 16.52 3.50 -27.15
C SER A 10 17.90 3.71 -26.53
N GLU A 11 18.25 4.92 -26.11
CA GLU A 11 19.58 5.25 -25.58
C GLU A 11 20.05 4.34 -24.43
N PRO A 12 19.23 4.01 -23.41
CA PRO A 12 19.65 3.13 -22.32
C PRO A 12 20.01 1.71 -22.78
N PHE A 13 19.55 1.29 -23.97
CA PHE A 13 19.70 -0.06 -24.50
C PHE A 13 20.80 -0.17 -25.57
N ALA A 14 21.50 0.91 -25.85
CA ALA A 14 22.53 0.98 -26.87
C ALA A 14 23.93 1.23 -26.29
N GLY A 15 24.94 0.63 -26.91
CA GLY A 15 26.35 0.82 -26.56
C GLY A 15 26.63 0.65 -25.06
N GLU A 16 27.36 1.60 -24.48
CA GLU A 16 27.67 1.61 -23.04
C GLU A 16 26.43 1.74 -22.12
N GLY A 17 25.31 2.28 -22.62
CA GLY A 17 24.06 2.35 -21.87
C GLY A 17 23.61 0.97 -21.44
N ARG A 18 23.58 0.02 -22.38
CA ARG A 18 23.19 -1.38 -22.12
C ARG A 18 24.06 -2.06 -21.06
N ASP A 19 25.37 -1.76 -21.05
CA ASP A 19 26.32 -2.39 -20.11
C ASP A 19 26.13 -1.88 -18.66
N ARG A 20 25.41 -0.77 -18.48
CA ARG A 20 25.04 -0.20 -17.18
C ARG A 20 23.71 -0.72 -16.64
N LEU A 21 22.94 -1.47 -17.46
CA LEU A 21 21.68 -2.06 -17.00
C LEU A 21 21.96 -3.16 -15.99
N ALA A 22 21.53 -2.95 -14.75
CA ALA A 22 21.65 -3.93 -13.69
C ALA A 22 20.82 -5.19 -14.03
N ARG A 23 21.41 -6.36 -13.86
CA ARG A 23 20.64 -7.61 -13.92
C ARG A 23 19.80 -7.73 -12.66
N PRO A 24 18.50 -8.06 -12.75
CA PRO A 24 17.73 -8.46 -11.59
C PRO A 24 18.48 -9.60 -10.88
N GLY A 25 18.67 -9.48 -9.58
CA GLY A 25 19.31 -10.53 -8.78
C GLY A 25 18.57 -11.86 -8.95
N HIS A 26 19.23 -12.97 -8.69
CA HIS A 26 18.61 -14.30 -8.78
C HIS A 26 17.47 -14.42 -7.77
N LEU A 27 16.22 -14.35 -8.23
CA LEU A 27 15.01 -14.47 -7.40
C LEU A 27 14.94 -15.82 -6.66
N SER A 28 15.61 -16.86 -7.18
CA SER A 28 15.63 -18.19 -6.57
C SER A 28 16.37 -18.29 -5.22
N ALA A 29 17.14 -17.27 -4.84
CA ALA A 29 17.86 -17.20 -3.57
C ALA A 29 17.15 -16.32 -2.53
N LEU A 30 15.95 -15.81 -2.83
CA LEU A 30 15.21 -14.95 -1.92
C LEU A 30 14.51 -15.77 -0.84
N ASP A 31 14.73 -15.38 0.39
CA ASP A 31 13.98 -15.84 1.56
C ASP A 31 13.51 -14.63 2.38
N ARG A 32 12.75 -14.88 3.42
CA ARG A 32 12.23 -13.81 4.28
C ARG A 32 13.30 -13.09 5.06
N ASP A 33 14.38 -13.80 5.43
CA ASP A 33 15.51 -13.17 6.11
C ASP A 33 16.21 -12.17 5.19
N TRP A 34 16.40 -12.54 3.93
CA TRP A 34 16.92 -11.63 2.93
C TRP A 34 15.94 -10.47 2.65
N ALA A 35 14.64 -10.76 2.52
CA ALA A 35 13.63 -9.76 2.11
C ALA A 35 13.44 -8.67 3.18
N TRP A 36 13.25 -9.05 4.44
CA TRP A 36 13.05 -8.11 5.56
C TRP A 36 13.79 -8.51 6.83
N GLY A 37 14.08 -9.82 7.11
CA GLY A 37 14.79 -10.27 8.29
C GLY A 37 14.28 -9.66 9.58
N ALA A 38 15.17 -8.98 10.32
CA ALA A 38 14.87 -8.27 11.56
C ALA A 38 14.49 -6.78 11.33
N SER A 39 14.09 -6.39 10.11
CA SER A 39 13.64 -5.03 9.83
C SER A 39 12.45 -4.64 10.70
N THR A 40 12.42 -3.40 11.14
CA THR A 40 11.37 -2.81 11.97
C THR A 40 10.54 -1.75 11.22
N GLY A 41 10.85 -1.49 9.95
CA GLY A 41 10.22 -0.43 9.18
C GLY A 41 10.87 0.94 9.36
N ALA A 42 11.97 1.05 10.09
CA ALA A 42 12.66 2.33 10.35
C ALA A 42 13.07 3.02 9.03
N GLY A 43 12.79 4.32 8.94
CA GLY A 43 13.06 5.14 7.76
C GLY A 43 12.02 5.02 6.64
N VAL A 44 10.92 4.31 6.88
CA VAL A 44 9.80 4.20 5.95
C VAL A 44 8.62 5.01 6.46
N THR A 45 8.07 5.85 5.59
CA THR A 45 6.85 6.61 5.83
C THR A 45 5.66 5.92 5.15
N VAL A 46 4.61 5.64 5.91
CA VAL A 46 3.37 5.03 5.43
C VAL A 46 2.21 6.01 5.57
N ALA A 47 1.59 6.37 4.45
CA ALA A 47 0.35 7.14 4.46
C ALA A 47 -0.85 6.22 4.71
N ILE A 48 -1.77 6.64 5.57
CA ILE A 48 -3.06 6.01 5.80
C ILE A 48 -4.13 6.96 5.30
N ILE A 49 -4.73 6.63 4.16
CA ILE A 49 -5.80 7.40 3.52
C ILE A 49 -7.13 6.78 3.96
N ASP A 50 -7.78 7.39 4.95
CA ASP A 50 -8.90 6.76 5.66
C ASP A 50 -9.78 7.78 6.42
N SER A 51 -10.33 7.40 7.59
CA SER A 51 -11.16 8.21 8.49
C SER A 51 -10.35 9.09 9.47
N GLY A 52 -9.03 9.14 9.33
CA GLY A 52 -8.09 9.81 10.25
C GLY A 52 -7.37 8.82 11.16
N LEU A 53 -6.49 9.32 12.03
CA LEU A 53 -5.80 8.55 13.08
C LEU A 53 -6.00 9.21 14.45
N GLU A 54 -6.35 8.43 15.46
CA GLU A 54 -6.29 8.85 16.86
C GLU A 54 -4.82 8.77 17.33
N THR A 55 -4.10 9.88 17.21
CA THR A 55 -2.65 9.95 17.46
C THR A 55 -2.23 9.57 18.86
N SER A 56 -3.15 9.69 19.83
CA SER A 56 -2.97 9.30 21.24
C SER A 56 -3.20 7.82 21.51
N HIS A 57 -3.81 7.08 20.54
CA HIS A 57 -4.10 5.66 20.73
C HIS A 57 -2.81 4.85 20.90
N PRO A 58 -2.68 3.98 21.94
CA PRO A 58 -1.44 3.26 22.24
C PRO A 58 -0.85 2.47 21.05
N ALA A 59 -1.71 1.97 20.16
CA ALA A 59 -1.27 1.20 18.98
C ALA A 59 -0.51 2.03 17.93
N VAL A 60 -0.64 3.36 17.93
CA VAL A 60 -0.01 4.25 16.94
C VAL A 60 0.74 5.43 17.59
N ALA A 61 0.70 5.52 18.92
CA ALA A 61 1.27 6.64 19.67
C ALA A 61 2.77 6.82 19.37
N GLY A 62 3.16 8.06 19.08
CA GLY A 62 4.54 8.40 18.74
C GLY A 62 5.00 7.99 17.34
N ARG A 63 4.10 7.45 16.52
CA ARG A 63 4.40 7.06 15.13
C ARG A 63 3.81 8.02 14.10
N VAL A 64 2.77 8.75 14.44
CA VAL A 64 2.11 9.73 13.54
C VAL A 64 2.93 11.02 13.52
N VAL A 65 3.51 11.32 12.36
CA VAL A 65 4.37 12.48 12.14
C VAL A 65 3.64 13.65 11.49
N GLU A 66 2.52 13.37 10.81
CA GLU A 66 1.72 14.39 10.13
C GLU A 66 0.26 13.94 10.04
N SER A 67 -0.67 14.87 10.20
CA SER A 67 -2.11 14.63 10.04
C SER A 67 -2.74 15.72 9.20
N VAL A 68 -3.36 15.34 8.09
CA VAL A 68 -4.09 16.22 7.19
C VAL A 68 -5.48 15.68 6.89
N ALA A 69 -6.38 16.57 6.53
CA ALA A 69 -7.71 16.23 6.04
C ALA A 69 -7.93 16.83 4.66
N VAL A 70 -8.75 16.15 3.85
CA VAL A 70 -9.24 16.71 2.60
C VAL A 70 -10.66 17.21 2.81
N GLU A 71 -10.82 18.53 2.77
CA GLU A 71 -12.11 19.19 2.84
C GLU A 71 -12.58 19.62 1.45
N LEU A 72 -13.89 19.56 1.21
CA LEU A 72 -14.47 20.07 -0.03
C LEU A 72 -15.04 21.47 0.23
N VAL A 73 -14.40 22.48 -0.34
CA VAL A 73 -14.85 23.87 -0.28
C VAL A 73 -15.37 24.24 -1.67
N ASP A 74 -16.65 24.56 -1.76
CA ASP A 74 -17.34 24.82 -3.04
C ASP A 74 -17.22 23.68 -4.07
N GLY A 75 -17.09 22.44 -3.57
CA GLY A 75 -16.92 21.24 -4.38
C GLY A 75 -15.46 20.89 -4.75
N GLU A 76 -14.52 21.78 -4.46
CA GLU A 76 -13.10 21.61 -4.75
C GLU A 76 -12.35 21.06 -3.51
N PRO A 77 -11.45 20.08 -3.68
CA PRO A 77 -10.68 19.53 -2.58
C PRO A 77 -9.61 20.50 -2.10
N ARG A 78 -9.48 20.63 -0.77
CA ARG A 78 -8.41 21.38 -0.10
C ARG A 78 -7.80 20.53 0.99
N ILE A 79 -6.47 20.51 1.02
CA ILE A 79 -5.72 19.87 2.10
C ILE A 79 -5.58 20.87 3.24
N VAL A 80 -5.99 20.46 4.43
CA VAL A 80 -5.89 21.23 5.67
C VAL A 80 -5.24 20.40 6.77
N ALA A 81 -4.68 21.04 7.79
CA ALA A 81 -4.22 20.33 8.99
C ALA A 81 -5.42 19.62 9.65
N ASP A 82 -5.25 18.38 10.06
CA ASP A 82 -6.32 17.62 10.72
C ASP A 82 -6.14 17.62 12.24
N GLU A 83 -7.01 18.36 12.92
CA GLU A 83 -7.10 18.41 14.39
C GLU A 83 -8.20 17.48 14.94
N SER A 84 -9.01 16.88 14.05
CA SER A 84 -10.18 16.07 14.43
C SER A 84 -9.83 14.64 14.81
N GLY A 85 -8.67 14.14 14.36
CA GLY A 85 -8.25 12.76 14.57
C GLY A 85 -9.10 11.75 13.78
N ASP A 86 -9.31 10.56 14.36
CA ASP A 86 -10.10 9.51 13.71
C ASP A 86 -11.60 9.69 13.98
N LEU A 87 -12.36 9.99 12.95
CA LEU A 87 -13.81 10.22 13.08
C LEU A 87 -14.62 8.93 13.25
N PHE A 88 -14.06 7.77 12.84
CA PHE A 88 -14.78 6.50 12.86
C PHE A 88 -14.07 5.41 13.70
N GLY A 89 -12.74 5.33 13.61
CA GLY A 89 -11.89 4.31 14.24
C GLY A 89 -11.20 3.39 13.24
N HIS A 90 -11.60 3.45 11.95
CA HIS A 90 -11.10 2.54 10.93
C HIS A 90 -9.65 2.86 10.53
N GLY A 91 -9.27 4.13 10.41
CA GLY A 91 -7.89 4.51 10.13
C GLY A 91 -6.94 4.12 11.27
N THR A 92 -7.35 4.32 12.54
CA THR A 92 -6.59 3.88 13.72
C THR A 92 -6.41 2.36 13.74
N ALA A 93 -7.43 1.59 13.35
CA ALA A 93 -7.34 0.15 13.17
C ALA A 93 -6.27 -0.23 12.15
N CYS A 94 -6.29 0.39 10.97
CA CYS A 94 -5.29 0.17 9.92
C CYS A 94 -3.87 0.54 10.38
N GLY A 95 -3.72 1.70 11.04
CA GLY A 95 -2.45 2.15 11.60
C GLY A 95 -1.89 1.18 12.64
N GLY A 96 -2.73 0.69 13.54
CA GLY A 96 -2.35 -0.29 14.57
C GLY A 96 -1.85 -1.61 13.98
N VAL A 97 -2.48 -2.11 12.90
CA VAL A 97 -2.01 -3.30 12.18
C VAL A 97 -0.64 -3.06 11.56
N ILE A 98 -0.43 -1.92 10.91
CA ILE A 98 0.86 -1.58 10.28
C ILE A 98 1.97 -1.49 11.33
N VAL A 99 1.75 -0.75 12.43
CA VAL A 99 2.73 -0.60 13.53
C VAL A 99 3.00 -1.93 14.21
N GLY A 100 1.99 -2.81 14.35
CA GLY A 100 2.16 -4.16 14.90
C GLY A 100 3.15 -5.01 14.10
N LEU A 101 3.28 -4.81 12.80
CA LEU A 101 4.23 -5.49 11.91
C LEU A 101 5.56 -4.75 11.79
N ALA A 102 5.50 -3.44 11.62
CA ALA A 102 6.62 -2.55 11.36
C ALA A 102 6.64 -1.43 12.42
N PRO A 103 7.16 -1.73 13.63
CA PRO A 103 6.99 -0.86 14.80
C PRO A 103 7.71 0.48 14.71
N ASP A 104 8.66 0.65 13.80
CA ASP A 104 9.43 1.89 13.66
C ASP A 104 9.11 2.69 12.39
N VAL A 105 7.98 2.41 11.73
CA VAL A 105 7.49 3.24 10.63
C VAL A 105 7.05 4.62 11.13
N GLU A 106 7.13 5.60 10.26
CA GLU A 106 6.44 6.87 10.41
C GLU A 106 5.07 6.79 9.72
N LEU A 107 4.02 7.26 10.38
CA LEU A 107 2.67 7.30 9.83
C LEU A 107 2.29 8.73 9.44
N VAL A 108 1.67 8.86 8.28
CA VAL A 108 1.01 10.09 7.83
C VAL A 108 -0.48 9.81 7.73
N SER A 109 -1.29 10.54 8.49
CA SER A 109 -2.75 10.45 8.47
C SER A 109 -3.32 11.36 7.39
N ILE A 110 -4.14 10.83 6.50
CA ILE A 110 -4.84 11.59 5.46
C ILE A 110 -6.33 11.26 5.55
N ARG A 111 -7.07 12.12 6.22
CA ARG A 111 -8.51 11.92 6.41
C ARG A 111 -9.28 12.35 5.17
N VAL A 112 -9.96 11.39 4.55
CA VAL A 112 -10.83 11.56 3.38
C VAL A 112 -12.24 11.03 3.62
N LEU A 113 -12.44 10.30 4.73
CA LEU A 113 -13.72 9.72 5.13
C LEU A 113 -14.29 10.44 6.36
N GLY A 114 -15.61 10.55 6.39
CA GLY A 114 -16.34 11.09 7.53
C GLY A 114 -16.64 10.04 8.60
N ALA A 115 -17.42 10.46 9.62
CA ALA A 115 -17.82 9.62 10.75
C ALA A 115 -18.78 8.47 10.38
N ASP A 116 -19.30 8.44 9.17
CA ASP A 116 -20.11 7.35 8.60
C ASP A 116 -19.30 6.43 7.67
N LEU A 117 -17.97 6.57 7.68
CA LEU A 117 -17.01 5.87 6.81
C LEU A 117 -17.30 6.09 5.32
N ARG A 118 -17.83 7.26 4.97
CA ARG A 118 -18.09 7.66 3.60
C ARG A 118 -17.27 8.89 3.22
N GLY A 119 -16.89 8.97 1.94
CA GLY A 119 -16.16 10.09 1.36
C GLY A 119 -16.54 10.33 -0.09
N LYS A 120 -16.19 11.50 -0.60
CA LYS A 120 -16.32 11.81 -2.02
C LYS A 120 -15.09 11.32 -2.78
N GLY A 121 -15.29 10.84 -3.99
CA GLY A 121 -14.18 10.39 -4.83
C GLY A 121 -13.13 11.47 -5.10
N ALA A 122 -13.53 12.73 -5.23
CA ALA A 122 -12.62 13.85 -5.36
C ALA A 122 -11.70 14.03 -4.13
N ALA A 123 -12.25 13.86 -2.91
CA ALA A 123 -11.44 13.92 -1.69
C ALA A 123 -10.46 12.75 -1.61
N PHE A 124 -10.89 11.55 -2.02
CA PHE A 124 -10.01 10.38 -2.08
C PHE A 124 -8.88 10.58 -3.09
N ALA A 125 -9.19 11.04 -4.31
CA ALA A 125 -8.18 11.32 -5.34
C ALA A 125 -7.17 12.37 -4.88
N ALA A 126 -7.63 13.49 -4.31
CA ALA A 126 -6.76 14.56 -3.80
C ALA A 126 -5.88 14.10 -2.62
N GLY A 127 -6.41 13.28 -1.72
CA GLY A 127 -5.62 12.71 -0.62
C GLY A 127 -4.53 11.75 -1.13
N LEU A 128 -4.83 10.96 -2.16
CA LEU A 128 -3.85 10.09 -2.80
C LEU A 128 -2.79 10.90 -3.55
N GLU A 129 -3.19 11.91 -4.31
CA GLU A 129 -2.27 12.81 -5.01
C GLU A 129 -1.30 13.48 -4.02
N TRP A 130 -1.84 14.02 -2.94
CA TRP A 130 -1.02 14.64 -1.89
C TRP A 130 -0.02 13.66 -1.27
N ALA A 131 -0.42 12.40 -0.99
CA ALA A 131 0.49 11.38 -0.48
C ALA A 131 1.65 11.09 -1.45
N ILE A 132 1.34 11.01 -2.75
CA ILE A 132 2.32 10.79 -3.82
C ILE A 132 3.29 11.99 -3.89
N GLU A 133 2.78 13.21 -3.86
CA GLU A 133 3.60 14.43 -3.90
C GLU A 133 4.46 14.59 -2.64
N ARG A 134 3.92 14.23 -1.48
CA ARG A 134 4.64 14.20 -0.20
C ARG A 134 5.81 13.22 -0.22
N GLY A 135 5.80 12.25 -1.13
CA GLY A 135 6.88 11.28 -1.30
C GLY A 135 6.90 10.22 -0.20
N VAL A 136 5.72 9.75 0.25
CA VAL A 136 5.63 8.61 1.16
C VAL A 136 6.15 7.33 0.48
N ASN A 137 6.62 6.36 1.24
CA ASN A 137 7.11 5.11 0.67
C ASN A 137 5.97 4.13 0.34
N VAL A 138 4.95 4.12 1.19
CA VAL A 138 3.76 3.26 1.05
C VAL A 138 2.51 4.09 1.28
N ALA A 139 1.48 3.91 0.47
CA ALA A 139 0.14 4.42 0.74
C ALA A 139 -0.83 3.26 0.95
N ASN A 140 -1.38 3.15 2.17
CA ASN A 140 -2.41 2.19 2.51
C ASN A 140 -3.79 2.77 2.19
N LEU A 141 -4.52 2.09 1.31
CA LEU A 141 -5.84 2.43 0.83
C LEU A 141 -6.83 1.35 1.27
N SER A 142 -7.31 1.43 2.50
CA SER A 142 -8.33 0.51 3.01
C SER A 142 -9.74 0.89 2.56
N LEU A 143 -9.82 1.58 1.44
CA LEU A 143 -11.02 2.05 0.75
C LEU A 143 -10.85 1.91 -0.77
N SER A 144 -11.95 1.92 -1.49
CA SER A 144 -11.96 1.89 -2.96
C SER A 144 -13.22 2.55 -3.51
N SER A 145 -13.18 2.96 -4.77
CA SER A 145 -14.32 3.51 -5.49
C SER A 145 -14.83 2.51 -6.52
N LYS A 146 -16.16 2.40 -6.64
CA LYS A 146 -16.82 1.65 -7.73
C LYS A 146 -17.24 2.55 -8.89
N SER A 147 -16.91 3.83 -8.85
CA SER A 147 -17.32 4.80 -9.87
C SER A 147 -16.40 4.72 -11.09
N ASP A 148 -16.97 4.32 -12.22
CA ASP A 148 -16.25 4.33 -13.51
C ASP A 148 -15.82 5.73 -13.92
N ALA A 149 -16.51 6.78 -13.46
CA ALA A 149 -16.11 8.16 -13.71
C ALA A 149 -14.75 8.54 -13.09
N LEU A 150 -14.29 7.78 -12.09
CA LEU A 150 -12.99 7.99 -11.42
C LEU A 150 -11.89 7.04 -11.94
N PHE A 151 -12.22 6.16 -12.88
CA PHE A 151 -11.25 5.18 -13.41
C PHE A 151 -9.99 5.88 -13.94
N ALA A 152 -10.15 6.84 -14.85
CA ALA A 152 -9.01 7.53 -15.47
C ALA A 152 -8.16 8.26 -14.43
N THR A 153 -8.80 8.98 -13.50
CA THR A 153 -8.11 9.71 -12.42
C THR A 153 -7.29 8.78 -11.55
N PHE A 154 -7.88 7.68 -11.06
CA PHE A 154 -7.13 6.74 -10.22
C PHE A 154 -6.07 5.96 -10.98
N HIS A 155 -6.28 5.70 -12.28
CA HIS A 155 -5.27 5.05 -13.12
C HIS A 155 -4.04 5.95 -13.29
N GLU A 156 -4.27 7.24 -13.58
CA GLU A 156 -3.20 8.24 -13.68
C GLU A 156 -2.43 8.38 -12.35
N LEU A 157 -3.13 8.47 -11.22
CA LEU A 157 -2.51 8.54 -9.90
C LEU A 157 -1.72 7.27 -9.56
N ALA A 158 -2.21 6.09 -9.96
CA ALA A 158 -1.50 4.84 -9.75
C ALA A 158 -0.20 4.76 -10.57
N ASP A 159 -0.20 5.26 -11.80
CA ASP A 159 1.01 5.37 -12.62
C ASP A 159 1.97 6.41 -12.07
N GLN A 160 1.49 7.57 -11.63
CA GLN A 160 2.31 8.59 -10.97
C GLN A 160 2.99 8.03 -9.71
N ALA A 161 2.24 7.31 -8.86
CA ALA A 161 2.79 6.65 -7.67
C ALA A 161 3.90 5.66 -8.05
N TYR A 162 3.65 4.81 -9.05
CA TYR A 162 4.61 3.82 -9.54
C TYR A 162 5.92 4.48 -9.98
N PHE A 163 5.86 5.53 -10.80
CA PHE A 163 7.04 6.25 -11.31
C PHE A 163 7.75 7.10 -10.25
N ARG A 164 7.08 7.41 -9.13
CA ARG A 164 7.67 8.10 -7.98
C ARG A 164 8.11 7.16 -6.86
N ASN A 165 8.12 5.85 -7.11
CA ASN A 165 8.47 4.81 -6.14
C ASN A 165 7.59 4.81 -4.88
N VAL A 166 6.33 5.20 -5.00
CA VAL A 166 5.33 5.06 -3.95
C VAL A 166 4.56 3.74 -4.16
N ALA A 167 4.67 2.82 -3.21
CA ALA A 167 3.93 1.56 -3.27
C ALA A 167 2.48 1.77 -2.80
N LEU A 168 1.51 1.59 -3.72
CA LEU A 168 0.10 1.61 -3.37
C LEU A 168 -0.34 0.22 -2.93
N VAL A 169 -0.90 0.13 -1.73
CA VAL A 169 -1.53 -1.09 -1.19
C VAL A 169 -3.01 -0.82 -1.03
N SER A 170 -3.86 -1.51 -1.76
CA SER A 170 -5.30 -1.22 -1.79
C SER A 170 -6.14 -2.46 -1.51
N ALA A 171 -7.08 -2.32 -0.59
CA ALA A 171 -8.09 -3.33 -0.34
C ALA A 171 -9.00 -3.49 -1.57
N ALA A 172 -9.19 -4.73 -2.02
CA ALA A 172 -10.26 -5.06 -2.94
C ALA A 172 -11.62 -4.81 -2.26
N ASN A 173 -12.65 -4.51 -3.05
CA ASN A 173 -13.97 -4.32 -2.47
C ASN A 173 -14.48 -5.61 -1.80
N ASN A 174 -15.14 -5.50 -0.64
CA ASN A 174 -15.73 -6.65 0.06
C ASN A 174 -16.90 -7.30 -0.70
N VAL A 175 -17.46 -6.60 -1.66
CA VAL A 175 -18.49 -7.12 -2.57
C VAL A 175 -17.90 -7.25 -3.96
N ALA A 176 -18.04 -8.40 -4.58
CA ALA A 176 -17.50 -8.67 -5.92
C ALA A 176 -17.89 -7.59 -6.94
N GLY A 177 -16.96 -7.25 -7.81
CA GLY A 177 -17.09 -6.24 -8.85
C GLY A 177 -15.86 -5.36 -8.95
N ALA A 178 -15.82 -4.54 -10.00
CA ALA A 178 -14.73 -3.61 -10.23
C ALA A 178 -14.62 -2.58 -9.09
N SER A 179 -13.40 -2.30 -8.65
CA SER A 179 -13.09 -1.25 -7.67
C SER A 179 -11.71 -0.65 -7.94
N TYR A 180 -11.60 0.65 -7.76
CA TYR A 180 -10.42 1.41 -8.10
C TYR A 180 -9.85 2.13 -6.87
N PRO A 181 -8.51 2.19 -6.71
CA PRO A 181 -7.46 1.73 -7.61
C PRO A 181 -7.07 0.24 -7.44
N SER A 182 -7.76 -0.55 -6.62
CA SER A 182 -7.36 -1.92 -6.25
C SER A 182 -7.14 -2.88 -7.43
N LEU A 183 -7.77 -2.63 -8.59
CA LEU A 183 -7.64 -3.52 -9.76
C LEU A 183 -6.55 -3.11 -10.75
N PHE A 184 -5.74 -2.09 -10.46
CA PHE A 184 -4.66 -1.70 -11.36
C PHE A 184 -3.40 -2.53 -11.11
N ALA A 185 -2.72 -2.93 -12.19
CA ALA A 185 -1.54 -3.79 -12.12
C ALA A 185 -0.35 -3.18 -11.36
N SER A 186 -0.26 -1.85 -11.29
CA SER A 186 0.75 -1.13 -10.51
C SER A 186 0.48 -1.13 -8.99
N VAL A 187 -0.72 -1.55 -8.56
CA VAL A 187 -1.17 -1.55 -7.15
C VAL A 187 -1.03 -2.95 -6.56
N LEU A 188 -0.69 -3.05 -5.28
CA LEU A 188 -0.82 -4.28 -4.51
C LEU A 188 -2.29 -4.43 -4.11
N SER A 189 -3.05 -5.22 -4.87
CA SER A 189 -4.47 -5.48 -4.61
C SER A 189 -4.63 -6.58 -3.57
N VAL A 190 -5.35 -6.33 -2.47
CA VAL A 190 -5.38 -7.21 -1.29
C VAL A 190 -6.80 -7.67 -0.98
N ALA A 191 -6.95 -8.97 -0.73
CA ALA A 191 -8.14 -9.59 -0.17
C ALA A 191 -7.82 -10.34 1.14
N ALA A 192 -8.87 -10.61 1.92
CA ALA A 192 -8.75 -11.25 3.21
C ALA A 192 -8.62 -12.77 3.11
N HIS A 193 -7.77 -13.36 3.97
CA HIS A 193 -7.81 -14.76 4.35
C HIS A 193 -8.03 -14.91 5.87
N ALA A 194 -8.31 -16.14 6.32
CA ALA A 194 -8.68 -16.44 7.70
C ALA A 194 -7.53 -17.02 8.55
N VAL A 195 -6.29 -17.10 8.04
CA VAL A 195 -5.15 -17.58 8.82
C VAL A 195 -4.75 -16.49 9.81
N PRO A 196 -4.83 -16.71 11.14
CA PRO A 196 -4.65 -15.67 12.15
C PRO A 196 -3.17 -15.41 12.46
N GLU A 197 -2.39 -15.10 11.42
CA GLU A 197 -0.95 -14.86 11.49
C GLU A 197 -0.58 -13.62 10.69
N PRO A 198 -0.14 -12.52 11.33
CA PRO A 198 0.08 -11.23 10.67
C PRO A 198 1.09 -11.24 9.52
N ARG A 199 2.03 -12.19 9.54
CA ARG A 199 3.10 -12.30 8.53
C ARG A 199 2.85 -13.39 7.48
N VAL A 200 1.71 -14.10 7.57
CA VAL A 200 1.29 -15.07 6.55
C VAL A 200 0.52 -14.35 5.47
N TYR A 201 0.94 -14.51 4.24
CA TYR A 201 0.25 -13.98 3.08
C TYR A 201 0.49 -14.85 1.84
N PHE A 202 -0.44 -14.79 0.92
CA PHE A 202 -0.42 -15.57 -0.31
C PHE A 202 -0.37 -14.67 -1.53
N TYR A 203 0.37 -15.09 -2.54
CA TYR A 203 0.39 -14.47 -3.86
C TYR A 203 -0.52 -15.25 -4.81
N ASN A 204 -1.45 -14.57 -5.45
CA ASN A 204 -2.32 -15.10 -6.48
C ASN A 204 -1.82 -14.63 -7.87
N PRO A 205 -1.27 -15.52 -8.71
CA PRO A 205 -0.80 -15.16 -10.04
C PRO A 205 -1.95 -14.88 -11.02
N THR A 206 -3.20 -15.13 -10.61
CA THR A 206 -4.38 -14.92 -11.46
C THR A 206 -5.12 -13.64 -11.02
N PRO A 207 -4.95 -12.51 -11.74
CA PRO A 207 -5.61 -11.25 -11.41
C PRO A 207 -7.14 -11.40 -11.42
N PRO A 208 -7.91 -10.46 -10.84
CA PRO A 208 -7.46 -9.08 -10.54
C PRO A 208 -6.91 -8.86 -9.14
N VAL A 209 -7.09 -9.74 -8.17
CA VAL A 209 -6.58 -9.57 -6.81
C VAL A 209 -5.36 -10.47 -6.62
N GLU A 210 -4.22 -9.84 -6.36
CA GLU A 210 -2.93 -10.53 -6.34
C GLU A 210 -2.50 -11.04 -4.97
N TRP A 211 -2.98 -10.43 -3.88
CA TRP A 211 -2.49 -10.72 -2.53
C TRP A 211 -3.62 -11.11 -1.60
N GLY A 212 -3.37 -12.18 -0.83
CA GLY A 212 -4.22 -12.56 0.30
C GLY A 212 -3.47 -12.32 1.60
N ALA A 213 -4.05 -11.60 2.56
CA ALA A 213 -3.49 -11.38 3.88
C ALA A 213 -4.56 -11.57 4.97
N TRP A 214 -4.14 -11.61 6.26
CA TRP A 214 -5.09 -11.81 7.34
C TRP A 214 -6.10 -10.65 7.41
N GLY A 215 -7.38 -10.98 7.28
CA GLY A 215 -8.47 -9.99 7.27
C GLY A 215 -9.78 -10.54 7.83
N VAL A 216 -9.77 -11.74 8.42
CA VAL A 216 -10.94 -12.36 9.06
C VAL A 216 -10.69 -12.45 10.55
N ASP A 217 -11.62 -11.92 11.36
CA ASP A 217 -11.55 -11.89 12.82
C ASP A 217 -10.24 -11.32 13.36
N VAL A 218 -9.81 -10.20 12.78
CA VAL A 218 -8.58 -9.50 13.15
C VAL A 218 -8.82 -8.68 14.42
N PRO A 219 -8.03 -8.88 15.50
CA PRO A 219 -8.03 -7.97 16.64
C PRO A 219 -7.37 -6.66 16.23
N ILE A 220 -8.12 -5.57 16.34
CA ILE A 220 -7.72 -4.24 15.87
C ILE A 220 -7.85 -3.20 16.97
N ALA A 221 -7.00 -2.17 16.90
CA ALA A 221 -7.21 -0.92 17.62
C ALA A 221 -8.52 -0.27 17.17
N TRP A 222 -9.18 0.43 18.07
CA TRP A 222 -10.41 1.17 17.76
C TRP A 222 -10.40 2.48 18.50
N LYS A 223 -11.14 3.48 17.97
CA LYS A 223 -11.20 4.82 18.56
C LYS A 223 -11.48 4.81 20.07
N ASP A 224 -11.20 5.90 20.72
CA ASP A 224 -11.33 6.14 22.16
C ASP A 224 -10.42 5.20 22.98
N GLY A 225 -9.21 4.90 22.45
CA GLY A 225 -8.24 4.02 23.11
C GLY A 225 -8.67 2.54 23.19
N GLY A 226 -9.74 2.17 22.48
CA GLY A 226 -10.36 0.85 22.54
C GLY A 226 -9.75 -0.18 21.59
N SER A 227 -10.34 -1.37 21.60
CA SER A 227 -10.05 -2.45 20.67
C SER A 227 -11.31 -3.24 20.32
N THR A 228 -11.32 -3.87 19.16
CA THR A 228 -12.42 -4.74 18.72
C THR A 228 -11.88 -5.84 17.82
N VAL A 229 -12.76 -6.72 17.35
CA VAL A 229 -12.45 -7.73 16.33
C VAL A 229 -13.28 -7.42 15.09
N ALA A 230 -12.64 -7.43 13.93
CA ALA A 230 -13.32 -7.10 12.69
C ALA A 230 -12.87 -7.98 11.51
N THR A 231 -13.72 -8.05 10.50
CA THR A 231 -13.48 -8.80 9.26
C THR A 231 -13.68 -7.89 8.05
N GLY A 232 -12.73 -7.92 7.12
CA GLY A 232 -12.78 -7.18 5.86
C GLY A 232 -11.45 -7.13 5.14
N ASN A 233 -11.51 -6.93 3.83
CA ASN A 233 -10.31 -6.71 3.00
C ASN A 233 -9.55 -5.45 3.46
N SER A 234 -10.24 -4.49 4.06
CA SER A 234 -9.67 -3.28 4.63
C SER A 234 -8.73 -3.55 5.81
N PHE A 235 -8.83 -4.71 6.48
CA PHE A 235 -7.89 -5.13 7.53
C PHE A 235 -6.79 -6.05 7.00
N ALA A 236 -6.96 -6.64 5.82
CA ALA A 236 -5.92 -7.38 5.12
C ALA A 236 -4.89 -6.43 4.46
N ALA A 237 -5.33 -5.34 3.86
CA ALA A 237 -4.46 -4.37 3.19
C ALA A 237 -3.36 -3.81 4.12
N PRO A 238 -3.64 -3.37 5.37
CA PRO A 238 -2.59 -2.87 6.25
C PRO A 238 -1.56 -3.94 6.66
N HIS A 239 -1.89 -5.23 6.67
CA HIS A 239 -0.87 -6.28 6.84
C HIS A 239 0.12 -6.27 5.66
N MET A 240 -0.37 -6.18 4.43
CA MET A 240 0.50 -6.06 3.27
C MET A 240 1.29 -4.75 3.25
N ALA A 241 0.70 -3.64 3.70
CA ALA A 241 1.40 -2.37 3.83
C ALA A 241 2.55 -2.43 4.86
N GLY A 242 2.32 -3.08 6.00
CA GLY A 242 3.36 -3.34 7.01
C GLY A 242 4.48 -4.22 6.47
N LEU A 243 4.16 -5.31 5.76
CA LEU A 243 5.16 -6.17 5.11
C LEU A 243 5.94 -5.43 4.04
N ALA A 244 5.28 -4.61 3.22
CA ALA A 244 5.94 -3.74 2.24
C ALA A 244 6.91 -2.76 2.93
N ALA A 245 6.52 -2.16 4.04
CA ALA A 245 7.36 -1.27 4.83
C ALA A 245 8.61 -1.99 5.39
N LEU A 246 8.47 -3.23 5.86
CA LEU A 246 9.61 -4.04 6.32
C LEU A 246 10.62 -4.30 5.20
N VAL A 247 10.12 -4.64 3.99
CA VAL A 247 10.97 -4.87 2.81
C VAL A 247 11.67 -3.58 2.39
N LEU A 248 10.94 -2.46 2.30
CA LEU A 248 11.50 -1.17 1.90
C LEU A 248 12.54 -0.63 2.89
N ALA A 249 12.34 -0.82 4.19
CA ALA A 249 13.33 -0.47 5.20
C ALA A 249 14.63 -1.29 5.09
N LYS A 250 14.51 -2.56 4.76
CA LYS A 250 15.68 -3.45 4.54
C LYS A 250 16.35 -3.21 3.18
N ARG A 251 15.58 -2.81 2.17
CA ARG A 251 15.99 -2.66 0.76
C ARG A 251 15.58 -1.28 0.25
N PRO A 252 16.21 -0.21 0.73
CA PRO A 252 15.86 1.13 0.30
C PRO A 252 16.15 1.34 -1.19
N GLY A 253 15.30 2.09 -1.86
CA GLY A 253 15.46 2.46 -3.27
C GLY A 253 14.99 1.41 -4.29
N ILE A 254 14.43 0.27 -3.86
CA ILE A 254 13.79 -0.66 -4.80
C ILE A 254 12.50 -0.04 -5.36
N THR A 255 12.19 -0.42 -6.60
CA THR A 255 10.97 0.00 -7.29
C THR A 255 9.73 -0.76 -6.80
N PRO A 256 8.51 -0.26 -7.03
CA PRO A 256 7.29 -1.02 -6.74
C PRO A 256 7.23 -2.38 -7.46
N PHE A 257 7.81 -2.49 -8.66
CA PHE A 257 7.94 -3.76 -9.37
C PHE A 257 8.83 -4.75 -8.61
N GLU A 258 10.00 -4.31 -8.15
CA GLU A 258 10.92 -5.16 -7.38
C GLU A 258 10.31 -5.54 -6.03
N LEU A 259 9.60 -4.62 -5.36
CA LEU A 259 8.87 -4.90 -4.13
C LEU A 259 7.83 -6.02 -4.36
N LYS A 260 7.01 -5.92 -5.41
CA LYS A 260 6.03 -6.96 -5.76
C LYS A 260 6.72 -8.29 -6.07
N ALA A 261 7.83 -8.28 -6.82
CA ALA A 261 8.60 -9.48 -7.15
C ALA A 261 9.20 -10.16 -5.91
N ILE A 262 9.75 -9.37 -4.98
CA ILE A 262 10.28 -9.86 -3.70
C ILE A 262 9.16 -10.49 -2.86
N LEU A 263 8.05 -9.77 -2.68
CA LEU A 263 6.91 -10.28 -1.91
C LEU A 263 6.35 -11.56 -2.53
N ALA A 264 6.24 -11.65 -3.87
CA ALA A 264 5.78 -12.87 -4.54
C ALA A 264 6.75 -14.05 -4.33
N ALA A 265 8.05 -13.80 -4.36
CA ALA A 265 9.06 -14.85 -4.20
C ALA A 265 9.08 -15.47 -2.79
N VAL A 266 8.67 -14.72 -1.75
CA VAL A 266 8.71 -15.19 -0.34
C VAL A 266 7.32 -15.35 0.29
N ALA A 267 6.25 -15.40 -0.54
CA ALA A 267 4.89 -15.69 -0.12
C ALA A 267 4.74 -17.12 0.44
N ASP A 268 3.69 -17.34 1.25
CA ASP A 268 3.39 -18.65 1.87
C ASP A 268 2.68 -19.64 0.93
N ASN A 269 2.74 -19.40 -0.36
CA ASN A 269 2.18 -20.32 -1.34
C ASN A 269 2.79 -21.72 -1.20
N PRO A 270 1.98 -22.79 -1.36
CA PRO A 270 2.52 -24.14 -1.46
C PRO A 270 3.59 -24.19 -2.55
N ARG A 271 4.77 -24.71 -2.23
CA ARG A 271 5.80 -24.93 -3.23
C ARG A 271 5.26 -25.97 -4.22
N GLU A 272 5.24 -25.66 -5.51
CA GLU A 272 5.00 -26.68 -6.52
C GLU A 272 6.01 -27.79 -6.33
N ILE A 273 5.53 -29.01 -6.08
CA ILE A 273 6.36 -30.20 -6.15
C ILE A 273 6.68 -30.37 -7.65
N ILE A 274 7.83 -29.84 -8.07
CA ILE A 274 8.35 -30.09 -9.42
C ILE A 274 8.63 -31.58 -9.51
N GLY A 275 7.67 -32.36 -10.03
CA GLY A 275 7.86 -33.79 -10.21
C GLY A 275 6.62 -34.65 -10.09
N SER A 276 5.51 -34.29 -10.74
CA SER A 276 4.46 -35.25 -11.07
C SER A 276 3.78 -34.85 -12.39
N ARG A 277 4.43 -35.13 -13.49
CA ARG A 277 3.79 -35.39 -14.77
C ARG A 277 4.13 -36.78 -15.19
#